data_c2dedde3a3c5660e5edcaea090228520
#
_entry.id   c2dedde3a3c5660e5edcaea090228520
#
_cell.length_a   1.000
_cell.length_b   1.000
_cell.length_c   1.000
_cell.angle_alpha   90.00
_cell.angle_beta   90.00
_cell.angle_gamma   90.00
#
_symmetry.space_group_name_H-M   'P 1'
#
loop_
_entity.id
_entity.type
_entity.pdbx_description
1 polymer ?
#
loop_
_entity_poly.entity_id
_entity_poly.type
_entity_poly.pdbx_seq_one_letter_code
_entity_poly.pdbx_strand_id
1 'polypeptide(L)'
;KNTLLEASFICEKLGLQGRVDMMQKDFQVLIEQKAGKRDEYHRRHKEDHFIQMMLYQGVLMYNFGQETANMQTFLLYSKYADGLLIEHFAENLFRESIKLRNYIVHNEMRLGDGAIGEIVDSLSTDLLNELQIGGKLWNDYQEPQLQTAINTLKRCTPLERAYFNRFFTFISKEQILSKTGGSNDASHGFAGNWHIPLHEKLEAGNILTGLTIQEKQSSGPGKGYDLIELHIPTQDEDFLPNFRTGDMVILYAYKEEPDMRKQILMKGNILELQPDRMTLVLRNGQQNKDIIGGKEEVFAVEHDFSDTSANNGFRGLYAFLSAQADRKELLLGVRPPAQLEDVKLNGDYGRFNELILKEKQAKDYFLLVGPPGTGKTSCALRFMVEEALSEPDTSILLLSYTNRAVDEICAMLTDSGIAERTPFIRIGNELSCDKRFVPYLLKYSLDDCPKLTDIQQKMARTRIFVGTTTAINNRLNLFTLKHFQLAIIDEASQILEPDLIGILSARHQQHNAIDKFILVGDYKQLPAIAQQSAEEAAVTDLLLRNIG
;
A
#
# COMPACT_ATOMS: atom_id res chain seq x y z
N LYS A 1 -27.25 -15.09 16.75
CA LYS A 1 -27.89 -14.36 15.64
C LYS A 1 -27.40 -12.92 15.52
N ASN A 2 -26.98 -12.26 16.61
CA ASN A 2 -26.57 -10.84 16.65
C ASN A 2 -25.04 -10.66 16.71
N THR A 3 -24.26 -11.58 16.17
CA THR A 3 -22.80 -11.52 16.21
C THR A 3 -22.24 -10.92 14.93
N LEU A 4 -21.50 -9.83 15.08
CA LEU A 4 -20.69 -9.20 14.05
C LEU A 4 -19.30 -9.84 14.05
N LEU A 5 -18.77 -10.06 12.87
CA LEU A 5 -17.39 -10.49 12.65
C LEU A 5 -16.57 -9.29 12.17
N GLU A 6 -15.35 -9.15 12.69
CA GLU A 6 -14.39 -8.15 12.23
C GLU A 6 -14.94 -6.71 12.28
N ALA A 7 -15.74 -6.41 13.32
CA ALA A 7 -16.33 -5.09 13.52
C ALA A 7 -15.24 -4.03 13.73
N SER A 8 -15.25 -2.99 12.91
CA SER A 8 -14.23 -1.93 12.94
C SER A 8 -14.74 -0.67 13.65
N PHE A 9 -13.83 0.06 14.29
CA PHE A 9 -14.10 1.29 15.03
C PHE A 9 -12.99 2.30 14.86
N ILE A 10 -13.34 3.58 14.94
CA ILE A 10 -12.41 4.70 15.02
C ILE A 10 -12.75 5.49 16.28
N CYS A 11 -11.77 5.67 17.15
CA CYS A 11 -11.91 6.46 18.37
C CYS A 11 -10.92 7.62 18.36
N GLU A 12 -11.38 8.81 18.01
CA GLU A 12 -10.55 10.02 17.95
C GLU A 12 -10.02 10.43 19.33
N LYS A 13 -10.84 10.28 20.38
CA LYS A 13 -10.48 10.65 21.76
C LYS A 13 -9.29 9.86 22.29
N LEU A 14 -9.20 8.61 21.91
CA LEU A 14 -8.06 7.74 22.26
C LEU A 14 -6.98 7.75 21.16
N GLY A 15 -7.28 8.30 19.96
CA GLY A 15 -6.43 8.24 18.79
C GLY A 15 -6.13 6.79 18.37
N LEU A 16 -7.13 5.95 18.41
CA LEU A 16 -7.05 4.53 18.10
C LEU A 16 -8.09 4.15 17.04
N GLN A 17 -7.74 3.19 16.21
CA GLN A 17 -8.69 2.42 15.45
C GLN A 17 -8.52 0.94 15.79
N GLY A 18 -9.60 0.21 15.78
CA GLY A 18 -9.59 -1.20 16.15
C GLY A 18 -10.57 -2.03 15.33
N ARG A 19 -10.34 -3.33 15.36
CA ARG A 19 -11.19 -4.32 14.71
C ARG A 19 -11.30 -5.53 15.63
N VAL A 20 -12.49 -5.80 16.12
CA VAL A 20 -12.81 -6.91 17.03
C VAL A 20 -13.19 -8.12 16.23
N ASP A 21 -12.57 -9.28 16.48
CA ASP A 21 -12.84 -10.51 15.72
C ASP A 21 -14.31 -10.93 15.77
N MET A 22 -14.91 -10.93 16.97
CA MET A 22 -16.34 -11.24 17.15
C MET A 22 -16.95 -10.37 18.24
N MET A 23 -18.11 -9.80 17.98
CA MET A 23 -18.82 -8.94 18.91
C MET A 23 -20.33 -9.05 18.74
N GLN A 24 -21.08 -8.95 19.83
CA GLN A 24 -22.53 -8.75 19.74
C GLN A 24 -22.86 -7.29 19.40
N LYS A 25 -23.91 -7.08 18.59
CA LYS A 25 -24.35 -5.73 18.14
C LYS A 25 -24.73 -4.80 19.31
N ASP A 26 -25.08 -5.36 20.45
CA ASP A 26 -25.39 -4.64 21.70
C ASP A 26 -24.17 -4.40 22.61
N PHE A 27 -22.97 -4.77 22.15
CA PHE A 27 -21.69 -4.65 22.85
C PHE A 27 -21.56 -5.46 24.16
N GLN A 28 -22.50 -6.36 24.46
CA GLN A 28 -22.46 -7.14 25.70
C GLN A 28 -21.38 -8.21 25.70
N VAL A 29 -21.04 -8.76 24.54
CA VAL A 29 -20.02 -9.81 24.41
C VAL A 29 -19.00 -9.44 23.34
N LEU A 30 -17.71 -9.48 23.72
CA LEU A 30 -16.57 -9.32 22.84
C LEU A 30 -15.69 -10.56 22.93
N ILE A 31 -15.25 -11.08 21.78
CA ILE A 31 -14.34 -12.22 21.70
C ILE A 31 -13.21 -11.88 20.73
N GLU A 32 -11.99 -11.97 21.20
CA GLU A 32 -10.79 -11.87 20.37
C GLU A 32 -10.16 -13.26 20.26
N GLN A 33 -9.94 -13.73 19.03
CA GLN A 33 -9.42 -15.06 18.75
C GLN A 33 -7.91 -15.02 18.49
N LYS A 34 -7.20 -15.93 19.11
CA LYS A 34 -5.76 -16.12 18.93
C LYS A 34 -5.43 -17.53 18.50
N ALA A 35 -4.81 -17.67 17.32
CA ALA A 35 -4.33 -18.96 16.81
C ALA A 35 -2.99 -19.38 17.45
N GLY A 36 -2.30 -18.46 18.15
CA GLY A 36 -1.01 -18.68 18.79
C GLY A 36 -1.11 -19.39 20.15
N LYS A 37 0.04 -19.50 20.80
CA LYS A 37 0.13 -20.02 22.16
C LYS A 37 -0.26 -18.96 23.19
N ARG A 38 -0.93 -19.41 24.27
CA ARG A 38 -1.09 -18.61 25.51
C ARG A 38 0.17 -18.75 26.39
N ASP A 39 0.21 -18.10 27.56
CA ASP A 39 1.17 -18.42 28.61
C ASP A 39 0.86 -19.86 29.09
N GLU A 40 1.68 -20.82 28.66
CA GLU A 40 1.45 -22.25 28.91
C GLU A 40 1.71 -22.62 30.37
N TYR A 41 2.62 -21.89 31.05
CA TYR A 41 2.98 -22.16 32.43
C TYR A 41 1.86 -21.77 33.40
N HIS A 42 1.33 -20.55 33.26
CA HIS A 42 0.26 -20.06 34.13
C HIS A 42 -1.15 -20.31 33.56
N ARG A 43 -1.27 -20.87 32.36
CA ARG A 43 -2.53 -21.09 31.61
C ARG A 43 -3.39 -19.83 31.48
N ARG A 44 -2.74 -18.69 31.35
CA ARG A 44 -3.36 -17.36 31.24
C ARG A 44 -3.09 -16.72 29.88
N HIS A 45 -3.67 -15.53 29.67
CA HIS A 45 -3.41 -14.71 28.50
C HIS A 45 -1.94 -14.28 28.41
N LYS A 46 -1.50 -13.91 27.21
CA LYS A 46 -0.32 -13.07 27.03
C LYS A 46 -0.70 -11.62 27.22
N GLU A 47 0.22 -10.83 27.77
CA GLU A 47 -0.02 -9.44 28.13
C GLU A 47 -0.41 -8.58 26.93
N ASP A 48 0.25 -8.75 25.78
CA ASP A 48 -0.04 -8.06 24.52
C ASP A 48 -1.48 -8.32 24.02
N HIS A 49 -1.95 -9.57 24.13
CA HIS A 49 -3.32 -9.92 23.77
C HIS A 49 -4.35 -9.33 24.75
N PHE A 50 -4.00 -9.30 26.03
CA PHE A 50 -4.84 -8.70 27.06
C PHE A 50 -4.94 -7.17 26.88
N ILE A 51 -3.82 -6.49 26.62
CA ILE A 51 -3.78 -5.05 26.29
C ILE A 51 -4.67 -4.74 25.08
N GLN A 52 -4.61 -5.55 24.03
CA GLN A 52 -5.47 -5.37 22.85
C GLN A 52 -6.96 -5.38 23.25
N MET A 53 -7.37 -6.32 24.09
CA MET A 53 -8.74 -6.40 24.59
C MET A 53 -9.11 -5.18 25.44
N MET A 54 -8.21 -4.70 26.31
CA MET A 54 -8.43 -3.48 27.11
C MET A 54 -8.66 -2.25 26.21
N LEU A 55 -7.88 -2.15 25.13
CA LEU A 55 -8.02 -1.03 24.19
C LEU A 55 -9.35 -1.09 23.44
N TYR A 56 -9.86 -2.28 23.08
CA TYR A 56 -11.20 -2.42 22.50
C TYR A 56 -12.29 -1.99 23.48
N GLN A 57 -12.23 -2.44 24.75
CA GLN A 57 -13.15 -1.98 25.76
C GLN A 57 -13.11 -0.46 25.93
N GLY A 58 -11.90 0.13 25.95
CA GLY A 58 -11.72 1.58 26.00
C GLY A 58 -12.38 2.30 24.81
N VAL A 59 -12.22 1.77 23.59
CA VAL A 59 -12.89 2.34 22.40
C VAL A 59 -14.41 2.33 22.58
N LEU A 60 -15.00 1.21 23.04
CA LEU A 60 -16.45 1.11 23.25
C LEU A 60 -16.95 2.03 24.36
N MET A 61 -16.17 2.22 25.44
CA MET A 61 -16.48 3.19 26.50
C MET A 61 -16.54 4.62 25.94
N TYR A 62 -15.53 5.03 25.19
CA TYR A 62 -15.41 6.41 24.71
C TYR A 62 -16.33 6.75 23.53
N ASN A 63 -16.58 5.78 22.62
CA ASN A 63 -17.44 6.02 21.46
C ASN A 63 -18.93 5.84 21.77
N PHE A 64 -19.26 4.83 22.58
CA PHE A 64 -20.64 4.38 22.75
C PHE A 64 -21.14 4.51 24.20
N GLY A 65 -20.32 5.06 25.11
CA GLY A 65 -20.69 5.22 26.51
C GLY A 65 -20.92 3.89 27.25
N GLN A 66 -20.31 2.80 26.77
CA GLN A 66 -20.48 1.49 27.39
C GLN A 66 -19.72 1.43 28.72
N GLU A 67 -20.34 0.82 29.72
CA GLU A 67 -19.67 0.54 31.00
C GLU A 67 -18.97 -0.80 30.94
N THR A 68 -17.72 -0.88 31.38
CA THR A 68 -16.93 -2.12 31.37
C THR A 68 -17.58 -3.26 32.19
N ALA A 69 -18.31 -2.91 33.24
CA ALA A 69 -19.04 -3.87 34.07
C ALA A 69 -20.15 -4.63 33.30
N ASN A 70 -20.67 -4.04 32.23
CA ASN A 70 -21.73 -4.61 31.40
C ASN A 70 -21.20 -5.39 30.20
N MET A 71 -19.87 -5.37 29.97
CA MET A 71 -19.21 -6.06 28.86
C MET A 71 -18.56 -7.36 29.35
N GLN A 72 -18.94 -8.48 28.74
CA GLN A 72 -18.24 -9.76 28.90
C GLN A 72 -17.20 -9.89 27.80
N THR A 73 -15.95 -9.97 28.17
CA THR A 73 -14.82 -10.02 27.24
C THR A 73 -14.06 -11.33 27.36
N PHE A 74 -13.75 -11.92 26.21
CA PHE A 74 -13.12 -13.22 26.13
C PHE A 74 -11.92 -13.18 25.19
N LEU A 75 -10.83 -13.82 25.62
CA LEU A 75 -9.73 -14.22 24.75
C LEU A 75 -9.87 -15.70 24.42
N LEU A 76 -10.04 -16.03 23.14
CA LEU A 76 -10.16 -17.39 22.66
C LEU A 76 -8.85 -17.87 22.04
N TYR A 77 -8.09 -18.68 22.75
CA TYR A 77 -6.94 -19.38 22.21
C TYR A 77 -7.37 -20.69 21.54
N SER A 78 -7.64 -20.64 20.26
CA SER A 78 -8.23 -21.74 19.47
C SER A 78 -7.36 -23.02 19.44
N LYS A 79 -6.11 -22.94 19.84
CA LYS A 79 -5.20 -24.10 19.94
C LYS A 79 -5.51 -25.02 21.13
N TYR A 80 -6.24 -24.56 22.14
CA TYR A 80 -6.47 -25.28 23.39
C TYR A 80 -7.97 -25.54 23.60
N ALA A 81 -8.33 -26.74 24.07
CA ALA A 81 -9.71 -27.08 24.37
C ALA A 81 -10.29 -26.22 25.53
N ASP A 82 -9.44 -25.81 26.47
CA ASP A 82 -9.72 -24.89 27.59
C ASP A 82 -9.24 -23.45 27.28
N GLY A 83 -9.20 -23.06 26.01
CA GLY A 83 -8.60 -21.81 25.54
C GLY A 83 -9.48 -20.57 25.66
N LEU A 84 -10.73 -20.68 26.12
CA LEU A 84 -11.61 -19.54 26.34
C LEU A 84 -11.33 -18.94 27.74
N LEU A 85 -10.73 -17.75 27.75
CA LEU A 85 -10.41 -17.02 28.97
C LEU A 85 -11.35 -15.82 29.12
N ILE A 86 -11.91 -15.66 30.32
CA ILE A 86 -12.72 -14.48 30.66
C ILE A 86 -11.76 -13.39 31.13
N GLU A 87 -11.89 -12.20 30.56
CA GLU A 87 -11.02 -11.07 30.85
C GLU A 87 -11.81 -9.91 31.44
N HIS A 88 -11.21 -9.21 32.39
CA HIS A 88 -11.81 -8.07 33.06
C HIS A 88 -10.99 -6.80 32.79
N PHE A 89 -11.66 -5.66 32.72
CA PHE A 89 -10.99 -4.38 32.49
C PHE A 89 -10.03 -4.03 33.62
N ALA A 90 -8.79 -3.69 33.27
CA ALA A 90 -7.74 -3.28 34.18
C ALA A 90 -7.37 -1.82 33.93
N GLU A 91 -7.97 -0.90 34.68
CA GLU A 91 -7.84 0.57 34.52
C GLU A 91 -6.38 1.03 34.46
N ASN A 92 -5.52 0.55 35.36
CA ASN A 92 -4.11 0.95 35.40
C ASN A 92 -3.37 0.51 34.14
N LEU A 93 -3.58 -0.71 33.67
CA LEU A 93 -2.95 -1.22 32.46
C LEU A 93 -3.46 -0.47 31.22
N PHE A 94 -4.74 -0.18 31.17
CA PHE A 94 -5.31 0.65 30.10
C PHE A 94 -4.64 2.03 30.05
N ARG A 95 -4.48 2.72 31.19
CA ARG A 95 -3.79 4.02 31.25
C ARG A 95 -2.34 3.95 30.81
N GLU A 96 -1.61 2.91 31.22
CA GLU A 96 -0.22 2.69 30.76
C GLU A 96 -0.16 2.42 29.25
N SER A 97 -1.11 1.67 28.70
CA SER A 97 -1.21 1.42 27.26
C SER A 97 -1.46 2.71 26.46
N ILE A 98 -2.28 3.63 26.99
CA ILE A 98 -2.49 4.96 26.37
C ILE A 98 -1.23 5.84 26.47
N LYS A 99 -0.47 5.77 27.56
CA LYS A 99 0.84 6.45 27.65
C LYS A 99 1.82 5.91 26.62
N LEU A 100 1.88 4.59 26.45
CA LEU A 100 2.73 3.97 25.42
C LEU A 100 2.30 4.40 24.02
N ARG A 101 1.00 4.42 23.72
CA ARG A 101 0.47 4.97 22.46
C ARG A 101 0.91 6.41 22.23
N ASN A 102 0.83 7.27 23.25
CA ASN A 102 1.27 8.67 23.15
C ASN A 102 2.78 8.78 22.87
N TYR A 103 3.57 7.91 23.49
CA TYR A 103 5.01 7.83 23.24
C TYR A 103 5.32 7.42 21.81
N ILE A 104 4.60 6.43 21.27
CA ILE A 104 4.75 6.01 19.87
C ILE A 104 4.44 7.17 18.93
N VAL A 105 3.29 7.84 19.10
CA VAL A 105 2.90 8.98 18.26
C VAL A 105 3.90 10.14 18.36
N HIS A 106 4.42 10.42 19.56
CA HIS A 106 5.45 11.43 19.73
C HIS A 106 6.71 11.10 18.91
N ASN A 107 7.15 9.84 18.92
CA ASN A 107 8.30 9.43 18.12
C ASN A 107 8.00 9.45 16.60
N GLU A 108 6.79 9.09 16.16
CA GLU A 108 6.39 9.25 14.76
C GLU A 108 6.48 10.73 14.32
N MET A 109 6.02 11.67 15.15
CA MET A 109 6.15 13.10 14.87
C MET A 109 7.61 13.55 14.81
N ARG A 110 8.46 13.09 15.74
CA ARG A 110 9.90 13.37 15.70
C ARG A 110 10.56 12.88 14.40
N LEU A 111 10.13 11.72 13.87
CA LEU A 111 10.61 11.21 12.57
C LEU A 111 10.22 12.15 11.43
N GLY A 112 9.01 12.72 11.45
CA GLY A 112 8.57 13.76 10.51
C GLY A 112 9.35 15.08 10.63
N ASP A 113 9.99 15.32 11.77
CA ASP A 113 10.83 16.49 12.07
C ASP A 113 12.34 16.23 11.88
N GLY A 114 12.73 15.05 11.37
CA GLY A 114 14.11 14.75 10.99
C GLY A 114 14.94 13.99 12.02
N ALA A 115 14.36 13.44 13.08
CA ALA A 115 15.08 12.72 14.14
C ALA A 115 15.66 11.35 13.71
N ILE A 116 15.45 10.90 12.47
CA ILE A 116 15.86 9.56 12.02
C ILE A 116 17.38 9.36 12.16
N GLY A 117 18.19 10.39 11.93
CA GLY A 117 19.65 10.31 12.09
C GLY A 117 20.06 9.91 13.51
N GLU A 118 19.53 10.58 14.52
CA GLU A 118 19.80 10.28 15.94
C GLU A 118 19.34 8.87 16.32
N ILE A 119 18.15 8.48 15.83
CA ILE A 119 17.58 7.17 16.09
C ILE A 119 18.48 6.07 15.51
N VAL A 120 18.91 6.20 14.25
CA VAL A 120 19.79 5.22 13.60
C VAL A 120 21.14 5.12 14.34
N ASP A 121 21.69 6.24 14.80
CA ASP A 121 22.96 6.24 15.54
C ASP A 121 22.86 5.51 16.88
N SER A 122 21.70 5.56 17.54
CA SER A 122 21.44 4.86 18.80
C SER A 122 21.10 3.37 18.64
N LEU A 123 20.73 2.90 17.42
CA LEU A 123 20.31 1.52 17.22
C LEU A 123 21.40 0.49 17.59
N SER A 124 21.00 -0.53 18.32
CA SER A 124 21.80 -1.72 18.59
C SER A 124 20.89 -2.94 18.73
N THR A 125 21.43 -4.14 18.61
CA THR A 125 20.66 -5.37 18.86
C THR A 125 20.19 -5.45 20.31
N ASP A 126 21.01 -4.98 21.26
CA ASP A 126 20.64 -4.92 22.68
C ASP A 126 19.48 -3.97 22.94
N LEU A 127 19.49 -2.79 22.32
CA LEU A 127 18.37 -1.84 22.41
C LEU A 127 17.07 -2.43 21.88
N LEU A 128 17.14 -3.18 20.78
CA LEU A 128 15.96 -3.81 20.16
C LEU A 128 15.52 -5.10 20.88
N ASN A 129 16.36 -5.65 21.75
CA ASN A 129 16.05 -6.81 22.58
C ASN A 129 15.77 -6.43 24.03
N GLU A 130 14.83 -5.51 24.22
CA GLU A 130 14.47 -4.97 25.55
C GLU A 130 14.07 -6.08 26.55
N LEU A 131 13.40 -7.13 26.07
CA LEU A 131 12.99 -8.28 26.88
C LEU A 131 14.10 -9.29 27.13
N GLN A 132 15.32 -9.02 26.67
CA GLN A 132 16.49 -9.90 26.79
C GLN A 132 16.18 -11.35 26.34
N ILE A 133 15.45 -11.47 25.23
CA ILE A 133 15.13 -12.77 24.64
C ILE A 133 16.44 -13.45 24.24
N GLY A 134 16.59 -14.73 24.62
CA GLY A 134 17.72 -15.56 24.29
C GLY A 134 17.30 -16.86 23.60
N GLY A 135 18.30 -17.72 23.37
CA GLY A 135 18.09 -19.04 22.80
C GLY A 135 18.28 -19.10 21.28
N LYS A 136 18.13 -20.30 20.73
CA LYS A 136 18.53 -20.59 19.35
C LYS A 136 17.83 -19.71 18.30
N LEU A 137 16.54 -19.41 18.47
CA LEU A 137 15.80 -18.57 17.51
C LEU A 137 16.37 -17.14 17.46
N TRP A 138 16.68 -16.56 18.62
CA TRP A 138 17.29 -15.24 18.68
C TRP A 138 18.73 -15.26 18.12
N ASN A 139 19.60 -16.10 18.68
CA ASN A 139 21.01 -16.08 18.38
C ASN A 139 21.34 -16.47 16.92
N ASP A 140 20.61 -17.46 16.36
CA ASP A 140 20.93 -18.01 15.04
C ASP A 140 20.17 -17.28 13.91
N TYR A 141 19.06 -16.62 14.20
CA TYR A 141 18.17 -16.05 13.17
C TYR A 141 17.84 -14.59 13.37
N GLN A 142 17.30 -14.18 14.54
CA GLN A 142 16.78 -12.83 14.71
C GLN A 142 17.89 -11.79 14.89
N GLU A 143 18.82 -12.01 15.80
CA GLU A 143 19.93 -11.10 16.05
C GLU A 143 20.82 -10.86 14.83
N PRO A 144 21.26 -11.90 14.05
CA PRO A 144 22.03 -11.69 12.82
C PRO A 144 21.30 -10.88 11.76
N GLN A 145 19.99 -11.06 11.62
CA GLN A 145 19.17 -10.26 10.68
C GLN A 145 19.09 -8.80 11.11
N LEU A 146 18.83 -8.55 12.40
CA LEU A 146 18.81 -7.20 12.96
C LEU A 146 20.18 -6.53 12.84
N GLN A 147 21.25 -7.23 13.16
CA GLN A 147 22.62 -6.72 13.04
C GLN A 147 22.97 -6.36 11.60
N THR A 148 22.53 -7.18 10.63
CA THR A 148 22.71 -6.88 9.20
C THR A 148 21.97 -5.61 8.82
N ALA A 149 20.73 -5.44 9.26
CA ALA A 149 19.93 -4.24 8.97
C ALA A 149 20.57 -2.99 9.61
N ILE A 150 20.98 -3.06 10.88
CA ILE A 150 21.64 -1.96 11.58
C ILE A 150 22.97 -1.59 10.89
N ASN A 151 23.76 -2.59 10.51
CA ASN A 151 25.02 -2.34 9.79
C ASN A 151 24.79 -1.65 8.45
N THR A 152 23.74 -2.02 7.69
CA THR A 152 23.38 -1.36 6.43
C THR A 152 23.05 0.11 6.66
N LEU A 153 22.29 0.43 7.70
CA LEU A 153 21.95 1.80 8.05
C LEU A 153 23.14 2.64 8.53
N LYS A 154 24.10 2.03 9.26
CA LYS A 154 25.24 2.74 9.87
C LYS A 154 26.46 2.88 8.98
N ARG A 155 26.70 1.95 8.05
CA ARG A 155 27.91 1.88 7.21
C ARG A 155 27.78 2.58 5.85
N CYS A 156 26.76 3.39 5.66
CA CYS A 156 26.58 4.18 4.43
C CYS A 156 27.55 5.39 4.40
N THR A 157 27.84 5.88 3.19
CA THR A 157 28.62 7.11 3.01
C THR A 157 27.85 8.33 3.53
N PRO A 158 28.51 9.48 3.79
CA PRO A 158 27.82 10.69 4.23
C PRO A 158 26.70 11.14 3.27
N LEU A 159 26.91 11.02 1.95
CA LEU A 159 25.90 11.37 0.95
C LEU A 159 24.71 10.41 0.96
N GLU A 160 24.97 9.11 1.00
CA GLU A 160 23.91 8.09 1.15
C GLU A 160 23.10 8.29 2.44
N ARG A 161 23.78 8.65 3.54
CA ARG A 161 23.13 8.94 4.82
C ARG A 161 22.25 10.20 4.73
N ALA A 162 22.75 11.25 4.10
CA ALA A 162 21.98 12.48 3.90
C ALA A 162 20.74 12.23 3.04
N TYR A 163 20.89 11.47 1.94
CA TYR A 163 19.80 11.04 1.09
C TYR A 163 18.76 10.24 1.87
N PHE A 164 19.19 9.20 2.59
CA PHE A 164 18.30 8.36 3.41
C PHE A 164 17.54 9.20 4.45
N ASN A 165 18.24 9.98 5.27
CA ASN A 165 17.61 10.78 6.33
C ASN A 165 16.56 11.74 5.77
N ARG A 166 16.84 12.32 4.62
CA ARG A 166 15.99 13.30 3.96
C ARG A 166 14.69 12.69 3.47
N PHE A 167 14.78 11.62 2.70
CA PHE A 167 13.60 10.95 2.18
C PHE A 167 12.84 10.18 3.27
N PHE A 168 13.51 9.68 4.28
CA PHE A 168 12.85 9.08 5.44
C PHE A 168 11.98 10.13 6.17
N THR A 169 12.52 11.31 6.40
CA THR A 169 11.79 12.46 6.98
C THR A 169 10.61 12.85 6.10
N PHE A 170 10.83 12.97 4.79
CA PHE A 170 9.77 13.28 3.83
C PHE A 170 8.62 12.25 3.90
N ILE A 171 8.91 10.96 3.81
CA ILE A 171 7.90 9.89 3.88
C ILE A 171 7.16 9.92 5.22
N SER A 172 7.88 10.10 6.33
CA SER A 172 7.28 10.18 7.67
C SER A 172 6.31 11.35 7.77
N LYS A 173 6.67 12.51 7.23
CA LYS A 173 5.82 13.69 7.20
C LYS A 173 4.61 13.50 6.29
N GLU A 174 4.78 12.94 5.09
CA GLU A 174 3.68 12.57 4.20
C GLU A 174 2.68 11.63 4.89
N GLN A 175 3.17 10.64 5.64
CA GLN A 175 2.34 9.72 6.41
C GLN A 175 1.55 10.44 7.52
N ILE A 176 2.17 11.36 8.23
CA ILE A 176 1.50 12.17 9.26
C ILE A 176 0.41 13.02 8.60
N LEU A 177 0.75 13.76 7.54
CA LEU A 177 -0.18 14.66 6.86
C LEU A 177 -1.34 13.92 6.19
N SER A 178 -1.11 12.73 5.66
CA SER A 178 -2.19 11.88 5.11
C SER A 178 -3.20 11.44 6.18
N LYS A 179 -2.80 11.41 7.44
CA LYS A 179 -3.69 11.12 8.58
C LYS A 179 -4.35 12.39 9.13
N THR A 180 -3.57 13.45 9.33
CA THR A 180 -4.01 14.65 10.07
C THR A 180 -4.50 15.79 9.18
N GLY A 181 -4.17 15.78 7.91
CA GLY A 181 -4.33 16.89 6.99
C GLY A 181 -3.09 17.79 6.93
N GLY A 182 -2.92 18.47 5.81
CA GLY A 182 -1.85 19.46 5.59
C GLY A 182 -2.23 20.85 6.08
N SER A 183 -1.27 21.77 6.02
CA SER A 183 -1.49 23.19 6.33
C SER A 183 -2.30 23.93 5.26
N ASN A 184 -2.50 23.34 4.09
CA ASN A 184 -3.31 23.89 3.00
C ASN A 184 -4.73 23.34 3.08
N ASP A 185 -5.74 24.20 2.93
CA ASP A 185 -7.18 23.87 3.01
C ASP A 185 -7.65 22.76 2.06
N ALA A 186 -6.84 22.38 1.08
CA ALA A 186 -7.19 21.36 0.09
C ALA A 186 -6.95 19.90 0.54
N SER A 187 -6.18 19.66 1.60
CA SER A 187 -5.85 18.31 2.08
C SER A 187 -6.20 18.14 3.54
N HIS A 188 -7.34 17.52 3.77
CA HIS A 188 -7.86 17.32 5.13
C HIS A 188 -7.40 16.01 5.78
N GLY A 189 -6.65 15.18 5.07
CA GLY A 189 -6.23 13.87 5.53
C GLY A 189 -7.39 12.96 5.92
N PHE A 190 -7.07 11.80 6.50
CA PHE A 190 -8.10 10.88 7.00
C PHE A 190 -8.94 11.48 8.13
N ALA A 191 -8.34 12.34 8.96
CA ALA A 191 -9.03 13.05 10.04
C ALA A 191 -10.15 13.96 9.54
N GLY A 192 -10.11 14.39 8.28
CA GLY A 192 -11.19 15.12 7.63
C GLY A 192 -12.54 14.41 7.71
N ASN A 193 -12.54 13.07 7.75
CA ASN A 193 -13.78 12.29 7.87
C ASN A 193 -14.62 12.63 9.13
N TRP A 194 -14.02 13.23 10.16
CA TRP A 194 -14.74 13.67 11.35
C TRP A 194 -14.52 15.12 11.74
N HIS A 195 -13.55 15.82 11.12
CA HIS A 195 -13.30 17.24 11.40
C HIS A 195 -14.03 18.16 10.43
N ILE A 196 -14.31 17.69 9.20
CA ILE A 196 -14.98 18.48 8.18
C ILE A 196 -16.49 18.41 8.38
N PRO A 197 -17.21 19.55 8.33
CA PRO A 197 -18.67 19.60 8.35
C PRO A 197 -19.28 18.78 7.23
N LEU A 198 -20.45 18.19 7.48
CA LEU A 198 -21.14 17.33 6.50
C LEU A 198 -21.39 18.03 5.16
N HIS A 199 -21.81 19.30 5.18
CA HIS A 199 -22.09 20.04 3.95
C HIS A 199 -20.85 20.21 3.07
N GLU A 200 -19.67 20.47 3.64
CA GLU A 200 -18.41 20.57 2.90
C GLU A 200 -17.98 19.20 2.33
N LYS A 201 -18.21 18.10 3.06
CA LYS A 201 -17.95 16.74 2.54
C LYS A 201 -18.88 16.40 1.37
N LEU A 202 -20.13 16.83 1.42
CA LEU A 202 -21.10 16.65 0.33
C LEU A 202 -20.70 17.49 -0.89
N GLU A 203 -20.36 18.76 -0.72
CA GLU A 203 -19.90 19.64 -1.81
C GLU A 203 -18.63 19.08 -2.49
N ALA A 204 -17.71 18.54 -1.72
CA ALA A 204 -16.48 17.91 -2.21
C ALA A 204 -16.70 16.50 -2.81
N GLY A 205 -17.91 15.93 -2.69
CA GLY A 205 -18.21 14.57 -3.14
C GLY A 205 -17.51 13.46 -2.36
N ASN A 206 -17.00 13.74 -1.15
CA ASN A 206 -16.20 12.81 -0.33
C ASN A 206 -17.05 11.91 0.58
N ILE A 207 -18.35 12.09 0.58
CA ILE A 207 -19.30 11.23 1.28
C ILE A 207 -20.54 10.99 0.40
N LEU A 208 -21.02 9.76 0.42
CA LEU A 208 -22.34 9.40 -0.10
C LEU A 208 -23.26 9.08 1.07
N THR A 209 -24.44 9.69 1.10
CA THR A 209 -25.42 9.54 2.19
C THR A 209 -26.78 9.08 1.65
N GLY A 210 -27.67 8.66 2.53
CA GLY A 210 -29.00 8.22 2.14
C GLY A 210 -29.05 6.86 1.44
N LEU A 211 -27.96 6.11 1.47
CA LEU A 211 -27.86 4.83 0.79
C LEU A 211 -28.75 3.77 1.48
N THR A 212 -29.38 2.91 0.68
CA THR A 212 -30.17 1.77 1.18
C THR A 212 -29.70 0.47 0.58
N ILE A 213 -29.68 -0.59 1.41
CA ILE A 213 -29.25 -1.91 0.95
C ILE A 213 -30.36 -2.54 0.08
N GLN A 214 -30.01 -2.92 -1.14
CA GLN A 214 -30.88 -3.63 -2.07
C GLN A 214 -30.67 -5.14 -1.96
N GLU A 215 -29.42 -5.56 -2.01
CA GLU A 215 -29.08 -6.98 -1.99
C GLU A 215 -27.80 -7.27 -1.18
N LYS A 216 -27.71 -8.48 -0.64
CA LYS A 216 -26.57 -9.03 0.09
C LYS A 216 -26.29 -10.42 -0.43
N GLN A 217 -25.11 -10.61 -0.99
CA GLN A 217 -24.69 -11.87 -1.60
C GLN A 217 -23.33 -12.32 -1.07
N SER A 218 -22.96 -13.54 -1.38
CA SER A 218 -21.60 -14.06 -1.15
C SER A 218 -20.83 -14.10 -2.47
N SER A 219 -19.60 -13.59 -2.47
CA SER A 219 -18.70 -13.65 -3.62
C SER A 219 -18.12 -15.06 -3.87
N GLY A 220 -18.31 -15.99 -2.92
CA GLY A 220 -17.82 -17.36 -3.07
C GLY A 220 -17.90 -18.20 -1.79
N PRO A 221 -17.58 -19.48 -1.88
CA PRO A 221 -17.62 -20.39 -0.75
C PRO A 221 -16.76 -19.90 0.43
N GLY A 222 -17.33 -19.89 1.63
CA GLY A 222 -16.65 -19.49 2.86
C GLY A 222 -16.47 -17.98 3.05
N LYS A 223 -16.91 -17.15 2.12
CA LYS A 223 -16.78 -15.68 2.21
C LYS A 223 -17.84 -15.02 3.10
N GLY A 224 -18.95 -15.72 3.39
CA GLY A 224 -20.10 -15.09 4.03
C GLY A 224 -20.80 -14.10 3.09
N TYR A 225 -21.61 -13.21 3.63
CA TYR A 225 -22.25 -12.13 2.88
C TYR A 225 -21.27 -10.96 2.81
N ASP A 226 -20.52 -10.87 1.73
CA ASP A 226 -19.47 -9.87 1.48
C ASP A 226 -19.77 -8.95 0.31
N LEU A 227 -20.70 -9.30 -0.58
CA LEU A 227 -21.17 -8.42 -1.66
C LEU A 227 -22.43 -7.69 -1.21
N ILE A 228 -22.36 -6.36 -1.19
CA ILE A 228 -23.45 -5.48 -0.77
C ILE A 228 -23.80 -4.55 -1.92
N GLU A 229 -25.01 -4.69 -2.42
CA GLU A 229 -25.58 -3.75 -3.39
C GLU A 229 -26.36 -2.66 -2.67
N LEU A 230 -25.99 -1.42 -2.94
CA LEU A 230 -26.57 -0.21 -2.36
C LEU A 230 -27.25 0.60 -3.46
N HIS A 231 -28.46 1.08 -3.19
CA HIS A 231 -29.09 2.13 -3.97
C HIS A 231 -28.56 3.49 -3.53
N ILE A 232 -28.20 4.32 -4.51
CA ILE A 232 -27.81 5.71 -4.32
C ILE A 232 -29.05 6.54 -4.64
N PRO A 233 -29.60 7.34 -3.69
CA PRO A 233 -30.72 8.21 -3.97
C PRO A 233 -30.32 9.27 -5.00
N THR A 234 -31.31 9.84 -5.68
CA THR A 234 -31.08 10.97 -6.62
C THR A 234 -30.34 12.09 -5.88
N GLN A 235 -29.20 12.47 -6.40
CA GLN A 235 -28.38 13.56 -5.88
C GLN A 235 -28.77 14.87 -6.58
N ASP A 236 -28.34 16.00 -6.01
CA ASP A 236 -28.47 17.30 -6.65
C ASP A 236 -27.73 17.32 -8.01
N GLU A 237 -28.20 18.10 -8.97
CA GLU A 237 -27.65 18.13 -10.34
C GLU A 237 -26.14 18.47 -10.38
N ASP A 238 -25.64 19.23 -9.40
CA ASP A 238 -24.25 19.66 -9.28
C ASP A 238 -23.38 18.69 -8.44
N PHE A 239 -23.97 17.62 -7.89
CA PHE A 239 -23.21 16.68 -7.05
C PHE A 239 -22.35 15.74 -7.90
N LEU A 240 -21.04 15.84 -7.73
CA LEU A 240 -20.05 14.95 -8.36
C LEU A 240 -19.36 14.07 -7.30
N PRO A 241 -19.74 12.80 -7.19
CA PRO A 241 -19.11 11.91 -6.22
C PRO A 241 -17.64 11.69 -6.56
N ASN A 242 -16.77 11.87 -5.56
CA ASN A 242 -15.34 11.62 -5.68
C ASN A 242 -14.99 10.16 -5.34
N PHE A 243 -15.75 9.23 -5.92
CA PHE A 243 -15.53 7.78 -5.72
C PHE A 243 -15.29 7.09 -7.05
N ARG A 244 -14.48 6.03 -7.02
CA ARG A 244 -14.14 5.23 -8.20
C ARG A 244 -14.17 3.74 -7.86
N THR A 245 -14.38 2.92 -8.86
CA THR A 245 -14.19 1.46 -8.74
C THR A 245 -12.78 1.14 -8.27
N GLY A 246 -12.68 0.28 -7.25
CA GLY A 246 -11.43 -0.08 -6.59
C GLY A 246 -11.11 0.73 -5.33
N ASP A 247 -11.76 1.87 -5.09
CA ASP A 247 -11.51 2.67 -3.88
C ASP A 247 -11.83 1.89 -2.61
N MET A 248 -10.98 2.09 -1.61
CA MET A 248 -11.20 1.59 -0.26
C MET A 248 -12.19 2.51 0.46
N VAL A 249 -13.24 1.91 1.02
CA VAL A 249 -14.32 2.67 1.64
C VAL A 249 -14.76 2.05 2.96
N ILE A 250 -15.41 2.89 3.76
CA ILE A 250 -16.06 2.56 5.01
C ILE A 250 -17.57 2.72 4.81
N LEU A 251 -18.32 1.64 5.03
CA LEU A 251 -19.77 1.60 5.06
C LEU A 251 -20.24 1.57 6.52
N TYR A 252 -21.22 2.41 6.87
CA TYR A 252 -21.84 2.39 8.19
C TYR A 252 -23.28 2.90 8.17
N ALA A 253 -24.11 2.36 9.07
CA ALA A 253 -25.49 2.83 9.23
C ALA A 253 -25.52 4.09 10.11
N TYR A 254 -26.48 4.99 9.89
CA TYR A 254 -26.71 6.16 10.72
C TYR A 254 -28.20 6.47 10.85
N LYS A 255 -28.58 7.29 11.85
CA LYS A 255 -30.01 7.65 12.08
C LYS A 255 -30.29 9.11 11.79
N GLU A 256 -29.52 10.03 12.34
CA GLU A 256 -29.73 11.48 12.20
C GLU A 256 -28.70 12.07 11.23
N GLU A 257 -27.45 12.11 11.63
CA GLU A 257 -26.33 12.54 10.80
C GLU A 257 -25.24 11.47 10.73
N PRO A 258 -24.58 11.31 9.58
CA PRO A 258 -23.48 10.37 9.44
C PRO A 258 -22.28 10.83 10.27
N ASP A 259 -21.87 10.00 11.22
CA ASP A 259 -20.67 10.19 12.04
C ASP A 259 -20.03 8.84 12.34
N MET A 260 -18.95 8.53 11.64
CA MET A 260 -18.29 7.22 11.75
C MET A 260 -17.73 6.91 13.14
N ARG A 261 -17.52 7.94 13.99
CA ARG A 261 -17.02 7.74 15.36
C ARG A 261 -18.05 7.07 16.27
N LYS A 262 -19.34 7.19 15.94
CA LYS A 262 -20.48 6.69 16.72
C LYS A 262 -21.11 5.44 16.11
N GLN A 263 -20.43 4.81 15.14
CA GLN A 263 -21.00 3.71 14.38
C GLN A 263 -20.05 2.50 14.36
N ILE A 264 -20.64 1.33 14.11
CA ILE A 264 -19.89 0.13 13.75
C ILE A 264 -19.56 0.24 12.27
N LEU A 265 -18.29 0.11 11.92
CA LEU A 265 -17.78 0.34 10.59
C LEU A 265 -17.53 -0.99 9.87
N MET A 266 -17.95 -1.06 8.61
CA MET A 266 -17.64 -2.16 7.70
C MET A 266 -16.71 -1.64 6.61
N LYS A 267 -15.51 -2.21 6.51
CA LYS A 267 -14.50 -1.81 5.53
C LYS A 267 -14.61 -2.67 4.27
N GLY A 268 -14.51 -2.04 3.11
CA GLY A 268 -14.60 -2.73 1.82
C GLY A 268 -13.97 -1.95 0.68
N ASN A 269 -14.22 -2.45 -0.53
CA ASN A 269 -13.82 -1.78 -1.75
C ASN A 269 -15.03 -1.63 -2.68
N ILE A 270 -15.06 -0.58 -3.47
CA ILE A 270 -16.06 -0.39 -4.52
C ILE A 270 -15.75 -1.36 -5.66
N LEU A 271 -16.67 -2.28 -5.93
CA LEU A 271 -16.58 -3.22 -7.04
C LEU A 271 -17.17 -2.62 -8.32
N GLU A 272 -18.31 -1.94 -8.19
CA GLU A 272 -19.01 -1.27 -9.28
C GLU A 272 -19.67 0.00 -8.78
N LEU A 273 -19.63 1.06 -9.57
CA LEU A 273 -20.27 2.34 -9.29
C LEU A 273 -21.05 2.80 -10.52
N GLN A 274 -22.34 3.05 -10.33
CA GLN A 274 -23.27 3.63 -11.29
C GLN A 274 -23.96 4.86 -10.66
N PRO A 275 -24.63 5.72 -11.41
CA PRO A 275 -25.26 6.92 -10.84
C PRO A 275 -26.26 6.64 -9.72
N ASP A 276 -26.99 5.53 -9.79
CA ASP A 276 -28.06 5.13 -8.87
C ASP A 276 -27.72 3.89 -8.02
N ARG A 277 -26.54 3.29 -8.24
CA ARG A 277 -26.18 2.02 -7.61
C ARG A 277 -24.68 1.91 -7.34
N MET A 278 -24.35 1.35 -6.19
CA MET A 278 -22.99 0.98 -5.82
C MET A 278 -22.95 -0.47 -5.33
N THR A 279 -21.98 -1.23 -5.81
CA THR A 279 -21.69 -2.57 -5.27
C THR A 279 -20.37 -2.53 -4.51
N LEU A 280 -20.41 -2.93 -3.25
CA LEU A 280 -19.24 -3.06 -2.39
C LEU A 280 -18.87 -4.52 -2.20
N VAL A 281 -17.58 -4.81 -2.15
CA VAL A 281 -17.06 -6.05 -1.60
C VAL A 281 -16.44 -5.75 -0.23
N LEU A 282 -17.06 -6.29 0.82
CA LEU A 282 -16.54 -6.15 2.18
C LEU A 282 -15.26 -6.96 2.35
N ARG A 283 -14.29 -6.44 3.08
CA ARG A 283 -13.06 -7.19 3.40
C ARG A 283 -13.36 -8.45 4.20
N ASN A 284 -14.37 -8.36 5.07
CA ASN A 284 -14.82 -9.45 5.93
C ASN A 284 -16.33 -9.59 5.82
N GLY A 285 -16.78 -10.66 5.15
CA GLY A 285 -18.19 -10.96 5.00
C GLY A 285 -18.80 -11.46 6.30
N GLN A 286 -20.09 -11.19 6.48
CA GLN A 286 -20.84 -11.59 7.66
C GLN A 286 -21.51 -12.95 7.45
N GLN A 287 -21.56 -13.80 8.48
CA GLN A 287 -22.23 -15.10 8.41
C GLN A 287 -23.77 -14.97 8.46
N ASN A 288 -24.27 -13.86 9.01
CA ASN A 288 -25.69 -13.54 9.06
C ASN A 288 -25.94 -12.24 8.26
N LYS A 289 -26.74 -12.33 7.20
CA LYS A 289 -27.10 -11.18 6.36
C LYS A 289 -27.85 -10.07 7.12
N ASP A 290 -28.62 -10.44 8.17
CA ASP A 290 -29.46 -9.50 8.91
C ASP A 290 -28.62 -8.56 9.79
N ILE A 291 -27.38 -8.96 10.14
CA ILE A 291 -26.50 -8.16 10.97
C ILE A 291 -25.90 -6.96 10.21
N ILE A 292 -25.77 -7.06 8.89
CA ILE A 292 -25.23 -5.99 8.03
C ILE A 292 -26.16 -4.77 8.07
N GLY A 293 -27.47 -5.01 8.18
CA GLY A 293 -28.51 -4.00 8.27
C GLY A 293 -29.79 -4.39 7.56
N GLY A 294 -30.89 -3.75 7.91
CA GLY A 294 -32.21 -3.93 7.30
C GLY A 294 -32.43 -3.01 6.09
N LYS A 295 -33.57 -3.21 5.39
CA LYS A 295 -33.99 -2.34 4.26
C LYS A 295 -34.39 -0.94 4.70
N GLU A 296 -34.77 -0.78 5.97
CA GLU A 296 -35.17 0.50 6.56
C GLU A 296 -33.99 1.32 7.12
N GLU A 297 -32.80 0.70 7.20
CA GLU A 297 -31.59 1.37 7.70
C GLU A 297 -30.97 2.19 6.57
N VAL A 298 -30.51 3.39 6.92
CA VAL A 298 -29.84 4.33 6.01
C VAL A 298 -28.34 4.28 6.26
N PHE A 299 -27.59 4.29 5.17
CA PHE A 299 -26.13 4.13 5.21
C PHE A 299 -25.40 5.32 4.61
N ALA A 300 -24.17 5.50 5.05
CA ALA A 300 -23.20 6.38 4.45
C ALA A 300 -21.95 5.59 4.02
N VAL A 301 -21.28 6.11 2.99
CA VAL A 301 -19.99 5.62 2.50
C VAL A 301 -18.98 6.76 2.48
N GLU A 302 -17.84 6.56 3.09
CA GLU A 302 -16.70 7.48 3.11
C GLU A 302 -15.39 6.74 2.76
N HIS A 303 -14.35 7.50 2.38
CA HIS A 303 -13.05 6.90 2.05
C HIS A 303 -12.36 6.28 3.29
N ASP A 304 -11.76 5.09 3.10
CA ASP A 304 -10.86 4.48 4.08
C ASP A 304 -9.41 4.90 3.81
N PHE A 305 -8.55 4.70 4.79
CA PHE A 305 -7.13 5.06 4.76
C PHE A 305 -6.23 3.82 4.76
N SER A 306 -5.06 3.93 4.10
CA SER A 306 -4.03 2.88 4.11
C SER A 306 -2.63 3.46 4.24
N ASP A 307 -1.83 2.93 5.16
CA ASP A 307 -0.41 3.26 5.34
C ASP A 307 0.54 2.54 4.35
N THR A 308 0.00 1.84 3.37
CA THR A 308 0.79 0.97 2.47
C THR A 308 1.87 1.75 1.70
N SER A 309 1.57 2.97 1.27
CA SER A 309 2.50 3.81 0.50
C SER A 309 3.74 4.17 1.32
N ALA A 310 3.57 4.64 2.56
CA ALA A 310 4.69 4.98 3.44
C ALA A 310 5.59 3.77 3.71
N ASN A 311 5.00 2.61 4.00
CA ASN A 311 5.75 1.37 4.22
C ASN A 311 6.58 0.97 2.99
N ASN A 312 6.06 1.17 1.79
CA ASN A 312 6.79 0.91 0.56
C ASN A 312 7.97 1.89 0.39
N GLY A 313 7.76 3.16 0.70
CA GLY A 313 8.82 4.16 0.68
C GLY A 313 9.98 3.82 1.63
N PHE A 314 9.69 3.44 2.87
CA PHE A 314 10.73 3.02 3.83
C PHE A 314 11.49 1.78 3.38
N ARG A 315 10.79 0.77 2.83
CA ARG A 315 11.43 -0.42 2.24
C ARG A 315 12.30 -0.05 1.04
N GLY A 316 11.83 0.89 0.22
CA GLY A 316 12.58 1.40 -0.93
C GLY A 316 13.89 2.07 -0.52
N LEU A 317 13.87 2.89 0.52
CA LEU A 317 15.08 3.53 1.06
C LEU A 317 16.06 2.50 1.64
N TYR A 318 15.57 1.48 2.32
CA TYR A 318 16.43 0.39 2.79
C TYR A 318 17.02 -0.41 1.63
N ALA A 319 16.24 -0.68 0.58
CA ALA A 319 16.73 -1.34 -0.63
C ALA A 319 17.83 -0.51 -1.31
N PHE A 320 17.68 0.82 -1.36
CA PHE A 320 18.71 1.74 -1.86
C PHE A 320 20.01 1.62 -1.06
N LEU A 321 19.98 1.70 0.27
CA LEU A 321 21.19 1.55 1.10
C LEU A 321 21.84 0.17 0.93
N SER A 322 21.06 -0.86 0.63
CA SER A 322 21.51 -2.24 0.40
C SER A 322 21.98 -2.50 -1.04
N ALA A 323 21.80 -1.55 -1.95
CA ALA A 323 22.16 -1.69 -3.36
C ALA A 323 23.67 -1.77 -3.56
N GLN A 324 24.09 -2.19 -4.77
CA GLN A 324 25.48 -2.17 -5.19
C GLN A 324 26.04 -0.73 -5.17
N ALA A 325 27.30 -0.57 -4.79
CA ALA A 325 27.94 0.75 -4.72
C ALA A 325 27.83 1.51 -6.06
N ASP A 326 28.12 0.86 -7.17
CA ASP A 326 28.01 1.42 -8.51
C ASP A 326 26.60 1.96 -8.82
N ARG A 327 25.55 1.23 -8.41
CA ARG A 327 24.16 1.66 -8.59
C ARG A 327 23.84 2.88 -7.73
N LYS A 328 24.29 2.92 -6.48
CA LYS A 328 24.10 4.07 -5.60
C LYS A 328 24.82 5.31 -6.11
N GLU A 329 26.05 5.16 -6.58
CA GLU A 329 26.83 6.23 -7.18
C GLU A 329 26.16 6.80 -8.46
N LEU A 330 25.59 5.93 -9.29
CA LEU A 330 24.81 6.32 -10.46
C LEU A 330 23.56 7.14 -10.07
N LEU A 331 22.76 6.62 -9.13
CA LEU A 331 21.49 7.24 -8.71
C LEU A 331 21.72 8.56 -7.95
N LEU A 332 22.84 8.68 -7.24
CA LEU A 332 23.24 9.93 -6.56
C LEU A 332 24.01 10.91 -7.45
N GLY A 333 24.22 10.58 -8.74
CA GLY A 333 24.94 11.43 -9.66
C GLY A 333 26.46 11.54 -9.39
N VAL A 334 27.00 10.66 -8.56
CA VAL A 334 28.45 10.60 -8.28
C VAL A 334 29.20 10.00 -9.47
N ARG A 335 28.61 9.00 -10.11
CA ARG A 335 29.10 8.40 -11.35
C ARG A 335 28.21 8.83 -12.52
N PRO A 336 28.81 9.30 -13.64
CA PRO A 336 28.03 9.57 -14.85
C PRO A 336 27.50 8.27 -15.47
N PRO A 337 26.39 8.36 -16.25
CA PRO A 337 25.89 7.21 -16.99
C PRO A 337 26.86 6.82 -18.11
N ALA A 338 27.00 5.52 -18.32
CA ALA A 338 27.83 4.98 -19.38
C ALA A 338 27.06 4.85 -20.70
N GLN A 339 27.80 4.86 -21.80
CA GLN A 339 27.27 4.63 -23.13
C GLN A 339 27.99 3.45 -23.80
N LEU A 340 27.29 2.81 -24.71
CA LEU A 340 27.78 1.72 -25.56
C LEU A 340 28.17 2.28 -26.91
N GLU A 341 29.35 1.92 -27.39
CA GLU A 341 29.84 2.27 -28.74
C GLU A 341 29.42 1.19 -29.75
N ASP A 342 29.38 1.53 -31.02
CA ASP A 342 29.13 0.59 -32.15
C ASP A 342 27.81 -0.21 -32.08
N VAL A 343 26.76 0.34 -31.48
CA VAL A 343 25.45 -0.27 -31.39
C VAL A 343 24.68 -0.06 -32.69
N LYS A 344 24.01 -1.13 -33.17
CA LYS A 344 23.13 -1.09 -34.33
C LYS A 344 21.71 -1.53 -33.96
N LEU A 345 20.73 -0.99 -34.66
CA LEU A 345 19.35 -1.45 -34.56
C LEU A 345 19.18 -2.81 -35.22
N ASN A 346 18.35 -3.66 -34.64
CA ASN A 346 17.93 -4.92 -35.20
C ASN A 346 16.67 -4.78 -36.09
N GLY A 347 15.84 -3.76 -35.78
CA GLY A 347 14.62 -3.41 -36.51
C GLY A 347 14.72 -2.08 -37.28
N ASP A 348 13.68 -1.82 -38.08
CA ASP A 348 13.46 -0.52 -38.71
C ASP A 348 12.18 0.11 -38.16
N TYR A 349 12.33 1.27 -37.50
CA TYR A 349 11.27 2.01 -36.79
C TYR A 349 10.95 3.34 -37.48
N GLY A 350 11.40 3.49 -38.74
CA GLY A 350 11.17 4.68 -39.54
C GLY A 350 11.69 5.95 -38.88
N ARG A 351 10.82 6.93 -38.68
CA ARG A 351 11.20 8.22 -38.05
C ARG A 351 11.71 8.09 -36.61
N PHE A 352 11.51 6.96 -35.95
CA PHE A 352 11.97 6.72 -34.59
C PHE A 352 13.35 6.06 -34.51
N ASN A 353 13.97 5.70 -35.64
CA ASN A 353 15.26 5.02 -35.66
C ASN A 353 16.34 5.74 -34.84
N GLU A 354 16.46 7.07 -34.99
CA GLU A 354 17.43 7.84 -34.22
C GLU A 354 17.16 7.77 -32.72
N LEU A 355 15.89 7.86 -32.30
CA LEU A 355 15.49 7.77 -30.90
C LEU A 355 15.84 6.40 -30.31
N ILE A 356 15.46 5.32 -31.00
CA ILE A 356 15.69 3.95 -30.54
C ILE A 356 17.20 3.62 -30.54
N LEU A 357 17.96 4.17 -31.48
CA LEU A 357 19.41 4.03 -31.48
C LEU A 357 20.07 4.71 -30.28
N LYS A 358 19.68 5.95 -29.96
CA LYS A 358 20.17 6.66 -28.77
C LYS A 358 19.78 5.95 -27.47
N GLU A 359 18.57 5.44 -27.42
CA GLU A 359 18.12 4.62 -26.30
C GLU A 359 19.01 3.37 -26.18
N LYS A 360 19.23 2.63 -27.25
CA LYS A 360 20.06 1.40 -27.25
C LYS A 360 21.52 1.68 -26.88
N GLN A 361 22.08 2.82 -27.26
CA GLN A 361 23.42 3.29 -26.86
C GLN A 361 23.55 3.61 -25.38
N ALA A 362 22.48 4.04 -24.72
CA ALA A 362 22.50 4.28 -23.27
C ALA A 362 22.63 2.95 -22.52
N LYS A 363 23.68 2.81 -21.71
CA LYS A 363 23.95 1.58 -20.96
C LYS A 363 23.18 1.53 -19.63
N ASP A 364 23.20 2.62 -18.88
CA ASP A 364 22.65 2.64 -17.52
C ASP A 364 21.19 3.09 -17.50
N TYR A 365 20.90 4.27 -18.05
CA TYR A 365 19.55 4.79 -18.15
C TYR A 365 19.37 5.72 -19.35
N PHE A 366 18.10 5.91 -19.73
CA PHE A 366 17.69 6.83 -20.77
C PHE A 366 16.46 7.63 -20.33
N LEU A 367 16.45 8.94 -20.63
CA LEU A 367 15.36 9.84 -20.32
C LEU A 367 14.66 10.25 -21.62
N LEU A 368 13.36 9.96 -21.72
CA LEU A 368 12.53 10.38 -22.84
C LEU A 368 11.49 11.39 -22.38
N VAL A 369 11.68 12.64 -22.80
CA VAL A 369 10.74 13.73 -22.54
C VAL A 369 9.97 14.04 -23.81
N GLY A 370 8.65 14.10 -23.69
CA GLY A 370 7.81 14.46 -24.83
C GLY A 370 6.41 14.91 -24.41
N PRO A 371 5.83 15.94 -25.08
CA PRO A 371 4.48 16.42 -24.79
C PRO A 371 3.40 15.36 -25.02
N PRO A 372 2.16 15.59 -24.55
CA PRO A 372 1.04 14.73 -24.85
C PRO A 372 0.82 14.57 -26.36
N GLY A 373 0.36 13.41 -26.80
CA GLY A 373 0.03 13.12 -28.20
C GLY A 373 1.23 12.91 -29.14
N THR A 374 2.47 12.94 -28.65
CA THR A 374 3.67 12.69 -29.48
C THR A 374 3.95 11.21 -29.76
N GLY A 375 3.13 10.31 -29.22
CA GLY A 375 3.28 8.86 -29.41
C GLY A 375 4.30 8.22 -28.46
N LYS A 376 4.52 8.79 -27.28
CA LYS A 376 5.43 8.21 -26.27
C LYS A 376 5.08 6.74 -25.98
N THR A 377 3.85 6.46 -25.55
CA THR A 377 3.41 5.11 -25.20
C THR A 377 3.08 4.26 -26.43
N SER A 378 2.34 4.81 -27.39
CA SER A 378 1.85 4.05 -28.55
C SER A 378 2.92 3.71 -29.59
N CYS A 379 3.98 4.52 -29.72
CA CYS A 379 5.04 4.33 -30.71
C CYS A 379 6.40 4.14 -30.05
N ALA A 380 6.91 5.12 -29.30
CA ALA A 380 8.27 5.07 -28.78
C ALA A 380 8.46 3.89 -27.80
N LEU A 381 7.59 3.74 -26.80
CA LEU A 381 7.63 2.62 -25.85
C LEU A 381 7.49 1.28 -26.57
N ARG A 382 6.54 1.16 -27.51
CA ARG A 382 6.36 -0.04 -28.32
C ARG A 382 7.65 -0.41 -29.05
N PHE A 383 8.28 0.51 -29.76
CA PHE A 383 9.49 0.24 -30.54
C PHE A 383 10.69 -0.10 -29.64
N MET A 384 10.81 0.52 -28.45
CA MET A 384 11.81 0.14 -27.47
C MET A 384 11.61 -1.31 -27.00
N VAL A 385 10.36 -1.72 -26.75
CA VAL A 385 10.04 -3.09 -26.39
C VAL A 385 10.35 -4.06 -27.55
N GLU A 386 9.96 -3.73 -28.78
CA GLU A 386 10.23 -4.56 -29.96
C GLU A 386 11.74 -4.74 -30.19
N GLU A 387 12.52 -3.66 -30.10
CA GLU A 387 13.99 -3.72 -30.25
C GLU A 387 14.62 -4.55 -29.12
N ALA A 388 14.22 -4.36 -27.88
CA ALA A 388 14.74 -5.12 -26.75
C ALA A 388 14.37 -6.61 -26.83
N LEU A 389 13.19 -6.96 -27.32
CA LEU A 389 12.75 -8.36 -27.50
C LEU A 389 13.45 -9.05 -28.66
N SER A 390 14.09 -8.33 -29.58
CA SER A 390 14.88 -8.91 -30.64
C SER A 390 16.11 -9.67 -30.11
N GLU A 391 16.56 -9.33 -28.90
CA GLU A 391 17.58 -10.08 -28.17
C GLU A 391 16.90 -11.23 -27.40
N PRO A 392 17.29 -12.51 -27.60
CA PRO A 392 16.54 -13.69 -27.12
C PRO A 392 16.33 -13.76 -25.61
N ASP A 393 17.33 -13.33 -24.84
CA ASP A 393 17.34 -13.48 -23.37
C ASP A 393 16.87 -12.22 -22.61
N THR A 394 16.38 -11.21 -23.32
CA THR A 394 15.93 -9.96 -22.69
C THR A 394 14.60 -10.13 -21.99
N SER A 395 14.59 -9.77 -20.72
CA SER A 395 13.38 -9.63 -19.89
C SER A 395 13.13 -8.17 -19.60
N ILE A 396 11.86 -7.76 -19.70
CA ILE A 396 11.44 -6.36 -19.63
C ILE A 396 10.41 -6.18 -18.52
N LEU A 397 10.59 -5.12 -17.74
CA LEU A 397 9.63 -4.67 -16.73
C LEU A 397 9.01 -3.34 -17.19
N LEU A 398 7.71 -3.34 -17.46
CA LEU A 398 6.97 -2.15 -17.89
C LEU A 398 6.15 -1.60 -16.72
N LEU A 399 6.38 -0.36 -16.35
CA LEU A 399 5.77 0.27 -15.19
C LEU A 399 5.09 1.57 -15.57
N SER A 400 4.05 1.92 -14.81
CA SER A 400 3.49 3.26 -14.79
C SER A 400 2.94 3.62 -13.42
N TYR A 401 2.54 4.88 -13.24
CA TYR A 401 1.99 5.37 -11.98
C TYR A 401 0.57 4.86 -11.72
N THR A 402 -0.31 4.88 -12.75
CA THR A 402 -1.73 4.55 -12.62
C THR A 402 -2.09 3.22 -13.26
N ASN A 403 -3.14 2.56 -12.74
CA ASN A 403 -3.69 1.35 -13.36
C ASN A 403 -4.19 1.59 -14.78
N ARG A 404 -4.75 2.77 -15.06
CA ARG A 404 -5.19 3.15 -16.41
C ARG A 404 -4.03 3.17 -17.40
N ALA A 405 -2.92 3.80 -17.02
CA ALA A 405 -1.73 3.83 -17.88
C ALA A 405 -1.13 2.42 -18.07
N VAL A 406 -1.18 1.58 -17.03
CA VAL A 406 -0.82 0.14 -17.14
C VAL A 406 -1.75 -0.59 -18.11
N ASP A 407 -3.06 -0.30 -18.12
CA ASP A 407 -4.01 -0.87 -19.08
C ASP A 407 -3.68 -0.42 -20.52
N GLU A 408 -3.27 0.83 -20.71
CA GLU A 408 -2.81 1.35 -22.02
C GLU A 408 -1.54 0.64 -22.50
N ILE A 409 -0.59 0.33 -21.59
CA ILE A 409 0.59 -0.50 -21.90
C ILE A 409 0.15 -1.92 -22.30
N CYS A 410 -0.78 -2.55 -21.56
CA CYS A 410 -1.30 -3.88 -21.89
C CYS A 410 -2.02 -3.87 -23.26
N ALA A 411 -2.80 -2.81 -23.54
CA ALA A 411 -3.45 -2.63 -24.85
C ALA A 411 -2.41 -2.51 -25.98
N MET A 412 -1.37 -1.71 -25.78
CA MET A 412 -0.27 -1.58 -26.73
C MET A 412 0.37 -2.96 -27.04
N LEU A 413 0.65 -3.77 -26.01
CA LEU A 413 1.25 -5.10 -26.19
C LEU A 413 0.33 -6.06 -26.96
N THR A 414 -0.98 -6.01 -26.71
CA THR A 414 -1.97 -6.86 -27.38
C THR A 414 -2.24 -6.40 -28.81
N ASP A 415 -2.51 -5.11 -29.01
CA ASP A 415 -2.88 -4.55 -30.30
C ASP A 415 -1.73 -4.55 -31.31
N SER A 416 -0.47 -4.55 -30.83
CA SER A 416 0.73 -4.67 -31.70
C SER A 416 1.11 -6.12 -32.01
N GLY A 417 0.41 -7.14 -31.48
CA GLY A 417 0.75 -8.54 -31.63
C GLY A 417 2.02 -8.99 -30.88
N ILE A 418 2.56 -8.15 -30.00
CA ILE A 418 3.69 -8.52 -29.13
C ILE A 418 3.25 -9.61 -28.14
N ALA A 419 2.08 -9.46 -27.52
CA ALA A 419 1.56 -10.40 -26.54
C ALA A 419 1.32 -11.81 -27.11
N GLU A 420 1.02 -11.94 -28.40
CA GLU A 420 0.85 -13.23 -29.09
C GLU A 420 2.18 -13.98 -29.23
N ARG A 421 3.25 -13.25 -29.51
CA ARG A 421 4.61 -13.81 -29.70
C ARG A 421 5.34 -13.97 -28.37
N THR A 422 5.11 -13.05 -27.45
CA THR A 422 5.77 -12.98 -26.14
C THR A 422 4.72 -12.62 -25.08
N PRO A 423 4.07 -13.63 -24.48
CA PRO A 423 3.07 -13.42 -23.43
C PRO A 423 3.64 -12.64 -22.25
N PHE A 424 2.81 -11.81 -21.63
CA PHE A 424 3.19 -11.01 -20.47
C PHE A 424 2.42 -11.40 -19.21
N ILE A 425 2.96 -11.05 -18.05
CA ILE A 425 2.28 -11.14 -16.76
C ILE A 425 2.02 -9.75 -16.24
N ARG A 426 0.77 -9.48 -15.85
CA ARG A 426 0.36 -8.26 -15.18
C ARG A 426 0.41 -8.44 -13.66
N ILE A 427 1.16 -7.56 -12.98
CA ILE A 427 1.21 -7.47 -11.51
C ILE A 427 0.19 -6.42 -11.07
N GLY A 428 -0.85 -6.84 -10.38
CA GLY A 428 -1.92 -5.93 -9.96
C GLY A 428 -3.05 -6.65 -9.24
N ASN A 429 -4.15 -5.90 -9.04
CA ASN A 429 -5.39 -6.38 -8.46
C ASN A 429 -6.49 -6.40 -9.54
N GLU A 430 -7.35 -7.39 -9.47
CA GLU A 430 -8.49 -7.57 -10.38
C GLU A 430 -9.46 -6.38 -10.36
N LEU A 431 -9.71 -5.80 -9.18
CA LEU A 431 -10.61 -4.66 -9.01
C LEU A 431 -10.13 -3.36 -9.69
N SER A 432 -8.82 -3.25 -9.94
CA SER A 432 -8.19 -2.08 -10.57
C SER A 432 -7.64 -2.39 -11.97
N CYS A 433 -8.12 -3.43 -12.61
CA CYS A 433 -7.67 -3.93 -13.90
C CYS A 433 -8.81 -3.91 -14.92
N ASP A 434 -8.57 -3.42 -16.14
CA ASP A 434 -9.54 -3.58 -17.23
C ASP A 434 -9.82 -5.08 -17.44
N LYS A 435 -11.12 -5.42 -17.59
CA LYS A 435 -11.59 -6.81 -17.73
C LYS A 435 -10.87 -7.60 -18.83
N ARG A 436 -10.43 -6.92 -19.89
CA ARG A 436 -9.66 -7.53 -21.00
C ARG A 436 -8.32 -8.12 -20.54
N PHE A 437 -7.72 -7.54 -19.50
CA PHE A 437 -6.38 -7.91 -19.02
C PHE A 437 -6.38 -8.73 -17.73
N VAL A 438 -7.55 -9.03 -17.17
CA VAL A 438 -7.69 -9.92 -16.02
C VAL A 438 -7.02 -11.29 -16.23
N PRO A 439 -7.11 -11.95 -17.39
CA PRO A 439 -6.44 -13.23 -17.64
C PRO A 439 -4.90 -13.17 -17.55
N TYR A 440 -4.30 -12.00 -17.74
CA TYR A 440 -2.85 -11.78 -17.64
C TYR A 440 -2.37 -11.50 -16.21
N LEU A 441 -3.27 -11.33 -15.26
CA LEU A 441 -2.88 -11.12 -13.84
C LEU A 441 -2.08 -12.32 -13.33
N LEU A 442 -1.08 -12.03 -12.50
CA LEU A 442 -0.19 -13.03 -11.90
C LEU A 442 -0.97 -14.21 -11.30
N LYS A 443 -2.07 -13.93 -10.59
CA LYS A 443 -2.94 -14.96 -10.00
C LYS A 443 -3.41 -15.97 -11.03
N TYR A 444 -4.00 -15.51 -12.13
CA TYR A 444 -4.52 -16.40 -13.19
C TYR A 444 -3.42 -16.97 -14.07
N SER A 445 -2.34 -16.23 -14.27
CA SER A 445 -1.17 -16.74 -15.01
C SER A 445 -0.49 -17.91 -14.31
N LEU A 446 -0.70 -18.11 -13.00
CA LEU A 446 -0.10 -19.18 -12.21
C LEU A 446 -1.08 -20.32 -11.87
N ASP A 447 -2.33 -20.26 -12.33
CA ASP A 447 -3.34 -21.28 -12.03
C ASP A 447 -2.95 -22.70 -12.53
N ASP A 448 -2.13 -22.80 -13.56
CA ASP A 448 -1.57 -24.04 -14.10
C ASP A 448 -0.29 -24.52 -13.40
N CYS A 449 0.15 -23.82 -12.34
CA CYS A 449 1.41 -24.06 -11.63
C CYS A 449 1.16 -24.60 -10.21
N PRO A 450 0.93 -25.92 -10.02
CA PRO A 450 0.60 -26.49 -8.72
C PRO A 450 1.78 -26.55 -7.74
N LYS A 451 3.03 -26.46 -8.24
CA LYS A 451 4.24 -26.55 -7.43
C LYS A 451 5.04 -25.27 -7.49
N LEU A 452 5.79 -24.99 -6.42
CA LEU A 452 6.68 -23.83 -6.35
C LEU A 452 7.73 -23.83 -7.48
N THR A 453 8.22 -25.01 -7.88
CA THR A 453 9.15 -25.18 -9.00
C THR A 453 8.54 -24.74 -10.33
N ASP A 454 7.25 -25.01 -10.55
CA ASP A 454 6.55 -24.65 -11.79
C ASP A 454 6.36 -23.12 -11.83
N ILE A 455 6.02 -22.51 -10.68
CA ILE A 455 5.94 -21.05 -10.51
C ILE A 455 7.29 -20.42 -10.84
N GLN A 456 8.38 -20.91 -10.25
CA GLN A 456 9.73 -20.40 -10.50
C GLN A 456 10.12 -20.50 -11.97
N GLN A 457 9.84 -21.63 -12.63
CA GLN A 457 10.12 -21.83 -14.05
C GLN A 457 9.28 -20.88 -14.93
N LYS A 458 8.00 -20.70 -14.63
CA LYS A 458 7.14 -19.79 -15.38
C LYS A 458 7.59 -18.35 -15.23
N MET A 459 7.91 -17.93 -14.00
CA MET A 459 8.47 -16.61 -13.75
C MET A 459 9.79 -16.38 -14.50
N ALA A 460 10.68 -17.37 -14.49
CA ALA A 460 11.96 -17.28 -15.20
C ALA A 460 11.78 -17.16 -16.73
N ARG A 461 10.85 -17.91 -17.31
CA ARG A 461 10.58 -17.93 -18.78
C ARG A 461 9.80 -16.73 -19.28
N THR A 462 8.98 -16.12 -18.45
CA THR A 462 8.19 -14.94 -18.85
C THR A 462 9.12 -13.75 -19.05
N ARG A 463 9.07 -13.16 -20.24
CA ARG A 463 9.96 -12.08 -20.65
C ARG A 463 9.41 -10.69 -20.36
N ILE A 464 8.10 -10.52 -20.25
CA ILE A 464 7.46 -9.21 -20.03
C ILE A 464 6.62 -9.26 -18.77
N PHE A 465 6.88 -8.30 -17.88
CA PHE A 465 6.07 -8.03 -16.69
C PHE A 465 5.57 -6.60 -16.75
N VAL A 466 4.30 -6.40 -16.40
CA VAL A 466 3.64 -5.08 -16.44
C VAL A 466 2.96 -4.80 -15.11
N GLY A 467 3.06 -3.58 -14.60
CA GLY A 467 2.38 -3.22 -13.35
C GLY A 467 2.52 -1.75 -12.97
N THR A 468 1.84 -1.35 -11.91
CA THR A 468 2.09 -0.04 -11.30
C THR A 468 3.33 -0.09 -10.42
N THR A 469 4.00 1.05 -10.23
CA THR A 469 5.12 1.17 -9.27
C THR A 469 4.70 0.73 -7.87
N THR A 470 3.50 1.09 -7.42
CA THR A 470 2.93 0.64 -6.14
C THR A 470 2.77 -0.88 -6.08
N ALA A 471 2.28 -1.52 -7.15
CA ALA A 471 2.10 -2.98 -7.17
C ALA A 471 3.44 -3.73 -7.10
N ILE A 472 4.48 -3.18 -7.71
CA ILE A 472 5.84 -3.75 -7.65
C ILE A 472 6.51 -3.47 -6.30
N ASN A 473 6.38 -2.27 -5.75
CA ASN A 473 6.89 -1.95 -4.41
C ASN A 473 6.29 -2.85 -3.32
N ASN A 474 5.02 -3.23 -3.46
CA ASN A 474 4.37 -4.22 -2.59
C ASN A 474 4.94 -5.64 -2.76
N ARG A 475 5.71 -5.90 -3.81
CA ARG A 475 6.22 -7.22 -4.19
C ARG A 475 7.69 -7.16 -4.62
N LEU A 476 8.53 -6.42 -3.89
CA LEU A 476 9.98 -6.33 -4.18
C LEU A 476 10.68 -7.71 -4.19
N ASN A 477 10.09 -8.72 -3.56
CA ASN A 477 10.55 -10.11 -3.66
C ASN A 477 10.47 -10.68 -5.08
N LEU A 478 9.74 -10.07 -6.01
CA LEU A 478 9.79 -10.39 -7.43
C LEU A 478 11.23 -10.37 -7.95
N PHE A 479 12.02 -9.39 -7.51
CA PHE A 479 13.40 -9.22 -7.91
C PHE A 479 14.35 -10.30 -7.40
N THR A 480 13.99 -11.05 -6.36
CA THR A 480 14.74 -12.22 -5.94
C THR A 480 14.53 -13.41 -6.89
N LEU A 481 13.40 -13.44 -7.60
CA LEU A 481 13.02 -14.51 -8.53
C LEU A 481 13.34 -14.18 -9.98
N LYS A 482 13.42 -12.90 -10.34
CA LYS A 482 13.56 -12.44 -11.71
C LYS A 482 14.53 -11.28 -11.85
N HIS A 483 15.42 -11.40 -12.83
CA HIS A 483 16.29 -10.34 -13.31
C HIS A 483 15.72 -9.74 -14.59
N PHE A 484 15.87 -8.42 -14.75
CA PHE A 484 15.39 -7.67 -15.90
C PHE A 484 16.55 -6.93 -16.58
N GLN A 485 16.76 -7.13 -17.86
CA GLN A 485 17.72 -6.37 -18.63
C GLN A 485 17.27 -4.94 -18.85
N LEU A 486 15.95 -4.73 -18.90
CA LEU A 486 15.36 -3.42 -19.13
C LEU A 486 14.12 -3.20 -18.26
N ALA A 487 14.03 -2.02 -17.64
CA ALA A 487 12.78 -1.49 -17.09
C ALA A 487 12.39 -0.20 -17.81
N ILE A 488 11.14 -0.07 -18.21
CA ILE A 488 10.59 1.17 -18.79
C ILE A 488 9.49 1.68 -17.87
N ILE A 489 9.64 2.89 -17.39
CA ILE A 489 8.71 3.57 -16.47
C ILE A 489 8.03 4.69 -17.26
N ASP A 490 6.78 4.46 -17.64
CA ASP A 490 5.96 5.48 -18.31
C ASP A 490 5.29 6.40 -17.29
N GLU A 491 5.01 7.64 -17.68
CA GLU A 491 4.51 8.72 -16.81
C GLU A 491 5.38 8.94 -15.57
N ALA A 492 6.71 8.80 -15.72
CA ALA A 492 7.68 8.88 -14.63
C ALA A 492 7.68 10.25 -13.91
N SER A 493 7.29 11.32 -14.59
CA SER A 493 7.16 12.67 -14.01
C SER A 493 6.08 12.80 -12.94
N GLN A 494 5.17 11.83 -12.86
CA GLN A 494 4.09 11.76 -11.84
C GLN A 494 4.47 10.91 -10.62
N ILE A 495 5.67 10.33 -10.59
CA ILE A 495 6.10 9.41 -9.55
C ILE A 495 7.07 10.13 -8.60
N LEU A 496 6.78 10.06 -7.30
CA LEU A 496 7.73 10.53 -6.29
C LEU A 496 8.95 9.60 -6.22
N GLU A 497 10.13 10.17 -6.02
CA GLU A 497 11.38 9.41 -5.98
C GLU A 497 11.37 8.28 -4.95
N PRO A 498 10.83 8.42 -3.72
CA PRO A 498 10.72 7.30 -2.78
C PRO A 498 9.91 6.10 -3.29
N ASP A 499 8.97 6.33 -4.20
CA ASP A 499 8.18 5.26 -4.81
C ASP A 499 8.91 4.53 -5.95
N LEU A 500 10.01 5.09 -6.43
CA LEU A 500 10.79 4.54 -7.53
C LEU A 500 12.15 3.98 -7.08
N ILE A 501 12.78 4.61 -6.09
CA ILE A 501 14.16 4.30 -5.69
C ILE A 501 14.33 2.83 -5.28
N GLY A 502 13.34 2.24 -4.61
CA GLY A 502 13.36 0.84 -4.21
C GLY A 502 13.39 -0.13 -5.39
N ILE A 503 12.68 0.20 -6.46
CA ILE A 503 12.65 -0.59 -7.70
C ILE A 503 14.00 -0.49 -8.42
N LEU A 504 14.50 0.74 -8.61
CA LEU A 504 15.77 1.00 -9.31
C LEU A 504 16.99 0.44 -8.55
N SER A 505 16.86 0.27 -7.24
CA SER A 505 17.91 -0.22 -6.35
C SER A 505 17.79 -1.71 -6.02
N ALA A 506 16.76 -2.39 -6.51
CA ALA A 506 16.51 -3.78 -6.22
C ALA A 506 17.68 -4.69 -6.64
N ARG A 507 17.87 -5.78 -5.91
CA ARG A 507 18.93 -6.76 -6.17
C ARG A 507 18.37 -8.11 -6.58
N HIS A 508 19.05 -8.73 -7.52
CA HIS A 508 18.89 -10.14 -7.86
C HIS A 508 20.20 -10.87 -7.50
N GLN A 509 20.15 -11.70 -6.44
CA GLN A 509 21.34 -12.32 -5.88
C GLN A 509 22.40 -11.25 -5.48
N GLN A 510 23.56 -11.25 -6.15
CA GLN A 510 24.64 -10.29 -5.91
C GLN A 510 24.73 -9.17 -6.96
N HIS A 511 23.76 -9.08 -7.88
CA HIS A 511 23.75 -8.09 -8.97
C HIS A 511 22.54 -7.15 -8.83
N ASN A 512 22.54 -6.08 -9.61
CA ASN A 512 21.34 -5.26 -9.78
C ASN A 512 20.22 -6.12 -10.39
N ALA A 513 19.00 -5.96 -9.93
CA ALA A 513 17.86 -6.68 -10.49
C ALA A 513 17.40 -6.11 -11.84
N ILE A 514 17.76 -4.88 -12.12
CA ILE A 514 17.49 -4.17 -13.37
C ILE A 514 18.84 -3.65 -13.89
N ASP A 515 19.22 -4.03 -15.12
CA ASP A 515 20.48 -3.57 -15.70
C ASP A 515 20.36 -2.12 -16.16
N LYS A 516 19.32 -1.83 -16.95
CA LYS A 516 19.03 -0.53 -17.55
C LYS A 516 17.60 -0.10 -17.26
N PHE A 517 17.38 1.19 -17.09
CA PHE A 517 16.05 1.75 -16.96
C PHE A 517 15.81 2.95 -17.87
N ILE A 518 14.58 3.10 -18.33
CA ILE A 518 14.12 4.21 -19.15
C ILE A 518 13.02 4.92 -18.40
N LEU A 519 13.14 6.22 -18.23
CA LEU A 519 12.10 7.09 -17.67
C LEU A 519 11.45 7.87 -18.80
N VAL A 520 10.16 7.65 -18.99
CA VAL A 520 9.36 8.32 -20.02
C VAL A 520 8.38 9.26 -19.32
N GLY A 521 8.33 10.52 -19.71
CA GLY A 521 7.42 11.46 -19.06
C GLY A 521 7.40 12.83 -19.70
N ASP A 522 6.72 13.76 -19.01
CA ASP A 522 6.65 15.18 -19.37
C ASP A 522 6.61 16.02 -18.11
N TYR A 523 7.73 16.62 -17.76
CA TYR A 523 7.85 17.47 -16.56
C TYR A 523 7.03 18.77 -16.62
N LYS A 524 6.41 19.08 -17.76
CA LYS A 524 5.49 20.20 -17.93
C LYS A 524 4.01 19.83 -17.70
N GLN A 525 3.72 18.56 -17.49
CA GLN A 525 2.41 18.08 -17.08
C GLN A 525 2.25 18.15 -15.55
N LEU A 526 1.16 17.58 -15.05
CA LEU A 526 0.90 17.54 -13.62
C LEU A 526 2.05 16.86 -12.87
N PRO A 527 2.59 17.50 -11.83
CA PRO A 527 3.66 16.92 -11.02
C PRO A 527 3.11 15.75 -10.16
N ALA A 528 4.02 15.02 -9.54
CA ALA A 528 3.67 14.07 -8.50
C ALA A 528 2.92 14.78 -7.35
N ILE A 529 1.92 14.10 -6.79
CA ILE A 529 1.10 14.63 -5.69
C ILE A 529 1.81 14.36 -4.38
N ALA A 530 2.08 15.42 -3.61
CA ALA A 530 2.56 15.37 -2.24
C ALA A 530 1.60 16.14 -1.32
N GLN A 531 1.47 15.68 -0.07
CA GLN A 531 0.67 16.37 0.95
C GLN A 531 1.42 17.58 1.53
N GLN A 532 2.74 17.54 1.51
CA GLN A 532 3.59 18.65 1.92
C GLN A 532 3.50 19.80 0.92
N SER A 533 3.49 21.04 1.44
CA SER A 533 3.68 22.21 0.60
C SER A 533 5.09 22.25 0.03
N ALA A 534 5.28 23.02 -1.06
CA ALA A 534 6.61 23.22 -1.66
C ALA A 534 7.60 23.86 -0.66
N GLU A 535 7.11 24.69 0.27
CA GLU A 535 7.93 25.31 1.32
C GLU A 535 8.35 24.30 2.38
N GLU A 536 7.45 23.44 2.81
CA GLU A 536 7.74 22.34 3.76
C GLU A 536 8.69 21.32 3.13
N ALA A 537 8.48 20.96 1.88
CA ALA A 537 9.38 20.10 1.11
C ALA A 537 10.73 20.78 0.82
N ALA A 538 10.79 22.11 0.65
CA ALA A 538 12.00 22.85 0.37
C ALA A 538 13.04 22.79 1.51
N VAL A 539 12.61 22.58 2.74
CA VAL A 539 13.53 22.27 3.85
C VAL A 539 14.25 20.94 3.60
N THR A 540 13.65 20.07 2.80
CA THR A 540 14.23 18.80 2.37
C THR A 540 15.01 18.89 1.04
N ASP A 541 15.22 20.05 0.44
CA ASP A 541 15.26 20.24 -1.01
C ASP A 541 16.61 20.47 -1.68
N LEU A 542 17.72 20.06 -1.12
CA LEU A 542 18.96 20.09 -1.91
C LEU A 542 19.06 18.97 -2.96
N LEU A 543 18.34 17.86 -2.77
CA LEU A 543 18.36 16.72 -3.70
C LEU A 543 17.24 16.77 -4.73
N LEU A 544 16.05 17.26 -4.39
CA LEU A 544 14.93 17.35 -5.33
C LEU A 544 15.15 18.37 -6.45
N ARG A 545 15.90 19.44 -6.22
CA ARG A 545 16.24 20.44 -7.25
C ARG A 545 17.22 19.94 -8.31
N ASN A 546 17.96 18.88 -8.02
CA ASN A 546 18.97 18.32 -8.94
C ASN A 546 18.48 17.12 -9.74
N ILE A 547 17.23 16.66 -9.53
CA ILE A 547 16.64 15.51 -10.20
C ILE A 547 15.57 15.96 -11.23
N GLY A 548 15.24 17.26 -11.26
CA GLY A 548 14.34 17.89 -12.24
C GLY A 548 15.04 18.21 -13.56
#